data_772066dc38b90a278a88a060c681d180
#
_entry.id   772066dc38b90a278a88a060c681d180
#
_cell.length_a   1.000
_cell.length_b   1.000
_cell.length_c   1.000
_cell.angle_alpha   90.00
_cell.angle_beta   90.00
_cell.angle_gamma   90.00
#
_symmetry.space_group_name_H-M   'P 1'
#
loop_
_entity.id
_entity.type
_entity.pdbx_description
1 polymer ?
#
loop_
_entity_poly.entity_id
_entity_poly.type
_entity_poly.pdbx_seq_one_letter_code
_entity_poly.pdbx_strand_id
1 'polypeptide(L)'
;HAAALFGLEVPGNIYTRIGNPTTDVVEQRIAALEGGVAALFLSSGQAAETFAILNLAAAGDHIVSSPRLYGGTYNLFHYSLPKLGIDVSFVEDPDDLDSWRAAVRPNTKAFFAETISNPQIDILDTPGVAAVAHEHGVPLIVDNTIATPYLIQPIAQGADIVVHSATKYLGGHGAAIAGVIVDGGTFDWTQGRFPGFTTPDPSYHGVVYAELGPPAFAVKARVQLLRDYGSAASPFNAFLVAQGIETLSLRMERHVANAQRVAEYLAGHDDVLSVNYAGLPGSPWYELGKKLAPKGTGAVLAFELAGGVQAGKAFVNALVLHSHVANIGDVRSLVIHPASTTHAQLSAEEQLATGVTPGLVRLAVGIEGIDDILADLELGFAAARQFGDVAAGSGDPRAVAAF
;
A
#
# COMPACT_ATOMS: atom_id res chain seq x y z
N HIS A 1 35.83 4.92 -21.92
CA HIS A 1 34.76 5.15 -20.90
C HIS A 1 33.55 4.23 -21.12
N ALA A 2 32.90 4.23 -22.31
CA ALA A 2 31.74 3.37 -22.57
C ALA A 2 32.01 1.88 -22.32
N ALA A 3 33.12 1.34 -22.76
CA ALA A 3 33.50 -0.04 -22.49
C ALA A 3 33.60 -0.35 -20.99
N ALA A 4 34.17 0.56 -20.21
CA ALA A 4 34.30 0.41 -18.75
C ALA A 4 32.93 0.45 -18.03
N LEU A 5 31.98 1.25 -18.53
CA LEU A 5 30.61 1.25 -18.03
C LEU A 5 29.91 -0.10 -18.30
N PHE A 6 29.99 -0.61 -19.55
CA PHE A 6 29.39 -1.90 -19.89
C PHE A 6 30.12 -3.08 -19.23
N GLY A 7 31.42 -2.95 -18.99
CA GLY A 7 32.21 -3.92 -18.24
C GLY A 7 32.05 -3.87 -16.72
N LEU A 8 31.24 -2.95 -16.21
CA LEU A 8 31.02 -2.69 -14.75
C LEU A 8 32.29 -2.29 -13.99
N GLU A 9 33.32 -1.81 -14.72
CA GLU A 9 34.57 -1.31 -14.15
C GLU A 9 34.40 0.06 -13.47
N VAL A 10 33.41 0.84 -13.94
CA VAL A 10 33.05 2.15 -13.36
C VAL A 10 31.54 2.28 -13.27
N PRO A 11 31.00 2.92 -12.22
CA PRO A 11 29.58 3.20 -12.11
C PRO A 11 29.17 4.31 -13.10
N GLY A 12 27.90 4.26 -13.56
CA GLY A 12 27.34 5.32 -14.39
C GLY A 12 26.10 4.92 -15.17
N ASN A 13 25.52 5.91 -15.86
CA ASN A 13 24.30 5.71 -16.65
C ASN A 13 24.65 5.12 -18.03
N ILE A 14 24.20 3.90 -18.30
CA ILE A 14 24.41 3.17 -19.54
C ILE A 14 23.22 3.37 -20.49
N TYR A 15 22.01 3.17 -19.99
CA TYR A 15 20.76 3.18 -20.74
C TYR A 15 19.61 3.59 -19.84
N THR A 16 18.75 4.51 -20.27
CA THR A 16 17.70 5.14 -19.45
C THR A 16 16.76 4.15 -18.75
N ARG A 17 16.48 3.00 -19.35
CA ARG A 17 15.67 1.95 -18.70
C ARG A 17 16.33 1.42 -17.42
N ILE A 18 17.65 1.29 -17.42
CA ILE A 18 18.42 0.69 -16.30
C ILE A 18 18.76 1.75 -15.25
N GLY A 19 19.13 2.95 -15.70
CA GLY A 19 19.50 4.08 -14.83
C GLY A 19 19.43 5.40 -15.57
N ASN A 20 18.91 6.41 -14.92
CA ASN A 20 18.76 7.77 -15.46
C ASN A 20 18.95 8.78 -14.33
N PRO A 21 19.71 9.89 -14.55
CA PRO A 21 20.01 10.86 -13.49
C PRO A 21 18.75 11.47 -12.83
N THR A 22 17.67 11.64 -13.58
CA THR A 22 16.41 12.17 -13.03
C THR A 22 15.71 11.15 -12.13
N THR A 23 15.68 9.87 -12.50
CA THR A 23 15.13 8.81 -11.65
C THR A 23 15.99 8.57 -10.42
N ASP A 24 17.31 8.64 -10.55
CA ASP A 24 18.25 8.46 -9.44
C ASP A 24 18.03 9.50 -8.32
N VAL A 25 17.76 10.75 -8.65
CA VAL A 25 17.42 11.78 -7.65
C VAL A 25 16.19 11.39 -6.84
N VAL A 26 15.16 10.83 -7.48
CA VAL A 26 13.93 10.38 -6.79
C VAL A 26 14.22 9.15 -5.93
N GLU A 27 14.98 8.20 -6.46
CA GLU A 27 15.41 6.99 -5.74
C GLU A 27 16.14 7.36 -4.44
N GLN A 28 17.14 8.24 -4.52
CA GLN A 28 17.91 8.69 -3.36
C GLN A 28 17.04 9.43 -2.34
N ARG A 29 16.14 10.30 -2.79
CA ARG A 29 15.23 11.03 -1.88
C ARG A 29 14.28 10.10 -1.14
N ILE A 30 13.66 9.13 -1.84
CA ILE A 30 12.71 8.20 -1.21
C ILE A 30 13.45 7.24 -0.27
N ALA A 31 14.63 6.73 -0.68
CA ALA A 31 15.47 5.93 0.20
C ALA A 31 15.79 6.67 1.50
N ALA A 32 16.23 7.94 1.41
CA ALA A 32 16.55 8.76 2.58
C ALA A 32 15.30 9.03 3.46
N LEU A 33 14.12 9.25 2.88
CA LEU A 33 12.88 9.48 3.62
C LEU A 33 12.42 8.23 4.38
N GLU A 34 12.57 7.04 3.78
CA GLU A 34 12.22 5.75 4.42
C GLU A 34 13.31 5.26 5.40
N GLY A 35 14.51 5.85 5.38
CA GLY A 35 15.65 5.35 6.14
C GLY A 35 16.31 4.13 5.50
N GLY A 36 16.09 3.88 4.22
CA GLY A 36 16.71 2.81 3.45
C GLY A 36 18.09 3.20 2.88
N VAL A 37 18.81 2.20 2.36
CA VAL A 37 20.16 2.37 1.79
C VAL A 37 20.15 2.61 0.29
N ALA A 38 19.09 2.15 -0.40
CA ALA A 38 18.92 2.30 -1.85
C ALA A 38 17.43 2.21 -2.22
N ALA A 39 17.08 2.71 -3.41
CA ALA A 39 15.76 2.52 -3.97
C ALA A 39 15.82 2.22 -5.47
N LEU A 40 14.73 1.66 -6.00
CA LEU A 40 14.53 1.38 -7.41
C LEU A 40 13.18 1.96 -7.86
N PHE A 41 13.22 2.93 -8.75
CA PHE A 41 12.04 3.61 -9.28
C PHE A 41 11.51 2.89 -10.53
N LEU A 42 10.22 2.57 -10.53
CA LEU A 42 9.56 1.68 -11.50
C LEU A 42 8.30 2.31 -12.09
N SER A 43 7.75 1.67 -13.12
CA SER A 43 6.60 2.18 -13.89
C SER A 43 5.28 2.24 -13.10
N SER A 44 5.13 1.48 -12.02
CA SER A 44 3.91 1.44 -11.20
C SER A 44 4.16 0.76 -9.85
N GLY A 45 3.24 0.95 -8.88
CA GLY A 45 3.24 0.19 -7.63
C GLY A 45 3.16 -1.33 -7.86
N GLN A 46 2.30 -1.76 -8.78
CA GLN A 46 2.20 -3.19 -9.16
C GLN A 46 3.52 -3.76 -9.70
N ALA A 47 4.28 -2.97 -10.46
CA ALA A 47 5.62 -3.38 -10.89
C ALA A 47 6.59 -3.47 -9.71
N ALA A 48 6.49 -2.57 -8.73
CA ALA A 48 7.32 -2.60 -7.53
C ALA A 48 7.04 -3.84 -6.68
N GLU A 49 5.77 -4.15 -6.39
CA GLU A 49 5.38 -5.37 -5.68
C GLU A 49 5.82 -6.63 -6.42
N THR A 50 5.53 -6.72 -7.73
CA THR A 50 5.92 -7.87 -8.55
C THR A 50 7.43 -8.08 -8.52
N PHE A 51 8.23 -7.03 -8.67
CA PHE A 51 9.69 -7.14 -8.66
C PHE A 51 10.23 -7.43 -7.27
N ALA A 52 9.62 -6.88 -6.20
CA ALA A 52 10.03 -7.21 -4.85
C ALA A 52 9.88 -8.71 -4.57
N ILE A 53 8.78 -9.31 -5.04
CA ILE A 53 8.55 -10.75 -4.90
C ILE A 53 9.46 -11.58 -5.81
N LEU A 54 9.52 -11.28 -7.11
CA LEU A 54 10.33 -12.05 -8.07
C LEU A 54 11.84 -11.93 -7.80
N ASN A 55 12.28 -10.94 -7.05
CA ASN A 55 13.66 -10.80 -6.62
C ASN A 55 14.07 -11.88 -5.58
N LEU A 56 13.10 -12.46 -4.88
CA LEU A 56 13.26 -13.42 -3.80
C LEU A 56 12.78 -14.83 -4.16
N ALA A 57 11.67 -14.91 -4.89
CA ALA A 57 10.92 -16.13 -5.12
C ALA A 57 10.90 -16.52 -6.61
N ALA A 58 10.94 -17.82 -6.85
CA ALA A 58 10.82 -18.46 -8.16
C ALA A 58 9.77 -19.58 -8.10
N ALA A 59 9.58 -20.30 -9.22
CA ALA A 59 8.67 -21.45 -9.25
C ALA A 59 9.06 -22.49 -8.18
N GLY A 60 8.09 -22.90 -7.37
CA GLY A 60 8.25 -23.82 -6.24
C GLY A 60 8.47 -23.12 -4.91
N ASP A 61 8.59 -21.80 -4.89
CA ASP A 61 8.70 -20.99 -3.67
C ASP A 61 7.32 -20.55 -3.14
N HIS A 62 7.30 -20.03 -1.92
CA HIS A 62 6.10 -19.67 -1.20
C HIS A 62 6.24 -18.29 -0.53
N ILE A 63 5.13 -17.58 -0.37
CA ILE A 63 5.04 -16.29 0.34
C ILE A 63 3.89 -16.35 1.34
N VAL A 64 4.07 -15.73 2.49
CA VAL A 64 3.00 -15.46 3.46
C VAL A 64 2.55 -14.01 3.33
N SER A 65 1.26 -13.78 3.25
CA SER A 65 0.69 -12.44 3.08
C SER A 65 -0.47 -12.17 4.02
N SER A 66 -0.63 -10.89 4.43
CA SER A 66 -1.90 -10.40 4.95
C SER A 66 -3.00 -10.58 3.89
N PRO A 67 -4.25 -10.91 4.26
CA PRO A 67 -5.40 -10.86 3.35
C PRO A 67 -5.92 -9.42 3.12
N ARG A 68 -5.57 -8.49 4.02
CA ARG A 68 -6.03 -7.10 4.00
C ARG A 68 -5.13 -6.27 3.08
N LEU A 69 -5.43 -6.32 1.79
CA LEU A 69 -4.60 -5.73 0.74
C LEU A 69 -5.43 -4.91 -0.24
N TYR A 70 -4.76 -4.02 -0.94
CA TYR A 70 -5.29 -3.42 -2.15
C TYR A 70 -5.72 -4.51 -3.14
N GLY A 71 -6.88 -4.35 -3.77
CA GLY A 71 -7.44 -5.38 -4.66
C GLY A 71 -6.52 -5.81 -5.80
N GLY A 72 -5.65 -4.90 -6.31
CA GLY A 72 -4.65 -5.24 -7.32
C GLY A 72 -3.56 -6.17 -6.79
N THR A 73 -3.10 -5.93 -5.57
CA THR A 73 -2.12 -6.77 -4.86
C THR A 73 -2.71 -8.14 -4.54
N TYR A 74 -3.95 -8.17 -4.05
CA TYR A 74 -4.67 -9.43 -3.82
C TYR A 74 -4.77 -10.25 -5.12
N ASN A 75 -5.17 -9.63 -6.23
CA ASN A 75 -5.26 -10.30 -7.53
C ASN A 75 -3.88 -10.79 -8.04
N LEU A 76 -2.83 -10.00 -7.84
CA LEU A 76 -1.46 -10.42 -8.16
C LEU A 76 -1.10 -11.69 -7.39
N PHE A 77 -1.35 -11.72 -6.09
CA PHE A 77 -0.96 -12.81 -5.20
C PHE A 77 -1.85 -14.05 -5.38
N HIS A 78 -3.15 -13.86 -5.48
CA HIS A 78 -4.09 -14.97 -5.55
C HIS A 78 -4.16 -15.64 -6.93
N TYR A 79 -4.03 -14.85 -8.02
CA TYR A 79 -4.25 -15.37 -9.37
C TYR A 79 -3.02 -15.35 -10.26
N SER A 80 -2.10 -14.36 -10.11
CA SER A 80 -1.01 -14.17 -11.06
C SER A 80 0.27 -14.89 -10.64
N LEU A 81 0.70 -14.78 -9.39
CA LEU A 81 1.89 -15.47 -8.88
C LEU A 81 1.79 -17.00 -8.96
N PRO A 82 0.62 -17.64 -8.68
CA PRO A 82 0.48 -19.09 -8.88
C PRO A 82 0.72 -19.55 -10.32
N LYS A 83 0.41 -18.71 -11.33
CA LYS A 83 0.73 -19.02 -12.73
C LYS A 83 2.22 -19.03 -13.03
N LEU A 84 3.02 -18.34 -12.17
CA LEU A 84 4.48 -18.35 -12.22
C LEU A 84 5.07 -19.46 -11.32
N GLY A 85 4.20 -20.26 -10.68
CA GLY A 85 4.62 -21.34 -9.78
C GLY A 85 4.99 -20.88 -8.38
N ILE A 86 4.63 -19.68 -7.98
CA ILE A 86 4.86 -19.13 -6.64
C ILE A 86 3.55 -19.23 -5.85
N ASP A 87 3.57 -20.03 -4.77
CA ASP A 87 2.42 -20.18 -3.89
C ASP A 87 2.30 -19.00 -2.92
N VAL A 88 1.06 -18.63 -2.57
CA VAL A 88 0.80 -17.61 -1.54
C VAL A 88 -0.18 -18.15 -0.52
N SER A 89 0.15 -18.05 0.77
CA SER A 89 -0.76 -18.26 1.88
C SER A 89 -1.15 -16.92 2.49
N PHE A 90 -2.45 -16.65 2.51
CA PHE A 90 -2.99 -15.54 3.29
C PHE A 90 -3.18 -16.01 4.73
N VAL A 91 -2.72 -15.20 5.71
CA VAL A 91 -2.94 -15.48 7.13
C VAL A 91 -4.44 -15.38 7.45
N GLU A 92 -4.89 -16.15 8.44
CA GLU A 92 -6.30 -16.13 8.85
C GLU A 92 -6.66 -14.83 9.57
N ASP A 93 -5.81 -14.41 10.51
CA ASP A 93 -5.93 -13.13 11.21
C ASP A 93 -4.58 -12.39 11.21
N PRO A 94 -4.46 -11.26 10.48
CA PRO A 94 -3.22 -10.50 10.44
C PRO A 94 -2.88 -9.76 11.75
N ASP A 95 -3.83 -9.61 12.67
CA ASP A 95 -3.60 -9.03 13.99
C ASP A 95 -3.08 -10.08 15.00
N ASP A 96 -3.14 -11.38 14.67
CA ASP A 96 -2.58 -12.48 15.46
C ASP A 96 -1.24 -12.97 14.90
N LEU A 97 -0.16 -12.76 15.64
CA LEU A 97 1.20 -13.18 15.25
C LEU A 97 1.34 -14.71 15.12
N ASP A 98 0.54 -15.51 15.82
CA ASP A 98 0.56 -16.96 15.69
C ASP A 98 -0.06 -17.40 14.36
N SER A 99 -1.00 -16.63 13.82
CA SER A 99 -1.53 -16.84 12.47
C SER A 99 -0.44 -16.69 11.38
N TRP A 100 0.48 -15.74 11.56
CA TRP A 100 1.65 -15.59 10.67
C TRP A 100 2.61 -16.78 10.80
N ARG A 101 2.92 -17.23 12.02
CA ARG A 101 3.77 -18.41 12.26
C ARG A 101 3.21 -19.66 11.64
N ALA A 102 1.90 -19.89 11.81
CA ALA A 102 1.21 -21.08 11.28
C ALA A 102 1.22 -21.17 9.75
N ALA A 103 1.30 -20.02 9.04
CA ALA A 103 1.32 -19.96 7.59
C ALA A 103 2.70 -20.28 6.98
N VAL A 104 3.78 -20.32 7.77
CA VAL A 104 5.15 -20.53 7.26
C VAL A 104 5.36 -21.96 6.78
N ARG A 105 6.05 -22.08 5.64
CA ARG A 105 6.47 -23.36 5.02
C ARG A 105 7.99 -23.41 4.87
N PRO A 106 8.60 -24.58 4.64
CA PRO A 106 10.05 -24.68 4.41
C PRO A 106 10.57 -23.86 3.23
N ASN A 107 9.73 -23.66 2.19
CA ASN A 107 10.01 -22.89 0.99
C ASN A 107 9.52 -21.44 1.02
N THR A 108 9.09 -20.93 2.19
CA THR A 108 8.70 -19.51 2.35
C THR A 108 9.89 -18.60 2.11
N LYS A 109 9.70 -17.54 1.31
CA LYS A 109 10.73 -16.57 0.92
C LYS A 109 10.51 -15.17 1.45
N ALA A 110 9.28 -14.78 1.76
CA ALA A 110 8.98 -13.45 2.28
C ALA A 110 7.63 -13.43 3.01
N PHE A 111 7.48 -12.43 3.86
CA PHE A 111 6.17 -11.95 4.34
C PHE A 111 5.83 -10.67 3.60
N PHE A 112 4.52 -10.44 3.37
CA PHE A 112 4.02 -9.23 2.74
C PHE A 112 2.78 -8.68 3.46
N ALA A 113 2.74 -7.35 3.68
CA ALA A 113 1.58 -6.64 4.22
C ALA A 113 1.57 -5.17 3.76
N GLU A 114 0.48 -4.45 4.06
CA GLU A 114 0.39 -2.99 3.96
C GLU A 114 0.48 -2.37 5.35
N THR A 115 1.16 -1.23 5.52
CA THR A 115 1.24 -0.52 6.82
C THR A 115 -0.12 -0.01 7.27
N ILE A 116 -0.88 0.52 6.33
CA ILE A 116 -2.29 0.90 6.48
C ILE A 116 -3.02 0.25 5.31
N SER A 117 -3.89 -0.69 5.61
CA SER A 117 -4.55 -1.48 4.58
C SER A 117 -5.63 -0.72 3.82
N ASN A 118 -6.02 -1.23 2.65
CA ASN A 118 -7.09 -0.71 1.83
C ASN A 118 -7.95 -1.87 1.29
N PRO A 119 -9.25 -1.95 1.59
CA PRO A 119 -10.14 -0.88 2.08
C PRO A 119 -10.38 -0.84 3.60
N GLN A 120 -9.83 -1.75 4.40
CA GLN A 120 -10.20 -1.89 5.82
C GLN A 120 -9.60 -0.81 6.72
N ILE A 121 -8.50 -0.14 6.30
CA ILE A 121 -7.87 0.99 7.00
C ILE A 121 -7.39 0.62 8.41
N ASP A 122 -6.97 -0.62 8.60
CA ASP A 122 -6.30 -1.11 9.79
C ASP A 122 -4.80 -0.76 9.78
N ILE A 123 -4.17 -0.88 10.95
CA ILE A 123 -2.73 -0.63 11.13
C ILE A 123 -2.03 -1.95 11.38
N LEU A 124 -1.00 -2.25 10.60
CA LEU A 124 -0.15 -3.42 10.79
C LEU A 124 0.74 -3.26 12.04
N ASP A 125 0.83 -4.29 12.87
CA ASP A 125 1.91 -4.40 13.86
C ASP A 125 3.23 -4.78 13.16
N THR A 126 3.80 -3.80 12.44
CA THR A 126 5.04 -4.00 11.68
C THR A 126 6.16 -4.60 12.53
N PRO A 127 6.46 -4.12 13.76
CA PRO A 127 7.49 -4.73 14.60
C PRO A 127 7.21 -6.19 14.95
N GLY A 128 5.98 -6.53 15.28
CA GLY A 128 5.58 -7.90 15.62
C GLY A 128 5.71 -8.85 14.43
N VAL A 129 5.17 -8.44 13.27
CA VAL A 129 5.22 -9.26 12.04
C VAL A 129 6.66 -9.40 11.51
N ALA A 130 7.48 -8.34 11.60
CA ALA A 130 8.91 -8.40 11.25
C ALA A 130 9.66 -9.39 12.13
N ALA A 131 9.42 -9.37 13.44
CA ALA A 131 10.04 -10.32 14.36
C ALA A 131 9.71 -11.77 13.97
N VAL A 132 8.44 -12.07 13.66
CA VAL A 132 8.03 -13.41 13.19
C VAL A 132 8.70 -13.80 11.88
N ALA A 133 8.78 -12.89 10.93
CA ALA A 133 9.48 -13.13 9.64
C ALA A 133 10.96 -13.49 9.89
N HIS A 134 11.64 -12.70 10.72
CA HIS A 134 13.05 -12.92 11.07
C HIS A 134 13.29 -14.19 11.88
N GLU A 135 12.38 -14.62 12.78
CA GLU A 135 12.41 -15.92 13.44
C GLU A 135 12.55 -17.07 12.43
N HIS A 136 11.97 -16.91 11.26
CA HIS A 136 11.99 -17.89 10.17
C HIS A 136 13.05 -17.62 9.09
N GLY A 137 13.90 -16.59 9.25
CA GLY A 137 14.96 -16.22 8.33
C GLY A 137 14.44 -15.74 6.97
N VAL A 138 13.30 -15.06 6.95
CA VAL A 138 12.71 -14.44 5.75
C VAL A 138 12.49 -12.93 5.96
N PRO A 139 12.60 -12.09 4.93
CA PRO A 139 12.35 -10.67 5.04
C PRO A 139 10.85 -10.36 5.11
N LEU A 140 10.53 -9.22 5.74
CA LEU A 140 9.23 -8.57 5.66
C LEU A 140 9.27 -7.49 4.58
N ILE A 141 8.37 -7.60 3.60
CA ILE A 141 8.07 -6.57 2.59
C ILE A 141 6.79 -5.85 3.00
N VAL A 142 6.82 -4.52 3.02
CA VAL A 142 5.66 -3.72 3.41
C VAL A 142 5.32 -2.69 2.34
N ASP A 143 4.06 -2.64 1.92
CA ASP A 143 3.55 -1.51 1.13
C ASP A 143 3.21 -0.34 2.07
N ASN A 144 3.92 0.78 1.90
CA ASN A 144 3.77 1.99 2.69
C ASN A 144 3.06 3.13 1.92
N THR A 145 2.28 2.80 0.91
CA THR A 145 1.65 3.76 -0.01
C THR A 145 0.74 4.75 0.70
N ILE A 146 -0.10 4.30 1.65
CA ILE A 146 -1.06 5.17 2.34
C ILE A 146 -0.39 6.02 3.41
N ALA A 147 0.47 5.42 4.22
CA ALA A 147 1.14 6.16 5.29
C ALA A 147 2.19 7.11 4.77
N THR A 148 2.89 6.77 3.70
CA THR A 148 4.10 7.47 3.23
C THR A 148 5.22 7.46 4.28
N PRO A 149 6.47 7.75 3.92
CA PRO A 149 7.56 7.85 4.89
C PRO A 149 7.38 9.01 5.88
N TYR A 150 6.40 9.88 5.65
CA TYR A 150 6.10 10.98 6.56
C TYR A 150 5.37 10.53 7.83
N LEU A 151 4.38 9.62 7.70
CA LEU A 151 3.60 9.14 8.84
C LEU A 151 4.21 7.90 9.49
N ILE A 152 4.68 6.93 8.69
CA ILE A 152 5.29 5.69 9.15
C ILE A 152 6.58 5.45 8.38
N GLN A 153 7.63 5.03 9.06
CA GLN A 153 8.89 4.55 8.50
C GLN A 153 9.05 3.06 8.84
N PRO A 154 8.57 2.14 7.99
CA PRO A 154 8.53 0.72 8.30
C PRO A 154 9.91 0.10 8.52
N ILE A 155 10.96 0.61 7.84
CA ILE A 155 12.34 0.14 8.04
C ILE A 155 12.78 0.35 9.50
N ALA A 156 12.47 1.51 10.06
CA ALA A 156 12.76 1.79 11.48
C ALA A 156 11.94 0.91 12.44
N GLN A 157 10.89 0.25 11.94
CA GLN A 157 10.02 -0.66 12.68
C GLN A 157 10.35 -2.14 12.42
N GLY A 158 11.37 -2.44 11.62
CA GLY A 158 11.86 -3.80 11.38
C GLY A 158 11.52 -4.38 10.01
N ALA A 159 10.81 -3.67 9.12
CA ALA A 159 10.64 -4.09 7.75
C ALA A 159 11.97 -4.04 6.99
N ASP A 160 12.19 -4.99 6.09
CA ASP A 160 13.43 -5.10 5.32
C ASP A 160 13.33 -4.42 3.96
N ILE A 161 12.17 -4.52 3.34
CA ILE A 161 11.87 -3.95 2.03
C ILE A 161 10.57 -3.16 2.12
N VAL A 162 10.57 -1.96 1.57
CA VAL A 162 9.35 -1.14 1.48
C VAL A 162 9.01 -0.93 0.01
N VAL A 163 7.72 -1.05 -0.32
CA VAL A 163 7.20 -0.71 -1.65
C VAL A 163 6.22 0.43 -1.56
N HIS A 164 6.12 1.20 -2.63
CA HIS A 164 5.12 2.26 -2.77
C HIS A 164 4.53 2.29 -4.17
N SER A 165 3.26 2.54 -4.26
CA SER A 165 2.69 3.21 -5.43
C SER A 165 3.00 4.71 -5.33
N ALA A 166 4.09 5.16 -5.97
CA ALA A 166 4.44 6.58 -6.00
C ALA A 166 3.42 7.44 -6.77
N THR A 167 2.50 6.78 -7.47
CA THR A 167 1.29 7.35 -8.09
C THR A 167 0.42 8.11 -7.11
N LYS A 168 0.39 7.66 -5.83
CA LYS A 168 -0.51 8.13 -4.77
C LYS A 168 0.09 9.35 -4.05
N TYR A 169 0.12 9.35 -2.74
CA TYR A 169 0.58 10.49 -1.93
C TYR A 169 1.98 11.00 -2.23
N LEU A 170 2.93 10.14 -2.67
CA LEU A 170 4.27 10.60 -3.05
C LEU A 170 4.22 11.58 -4.22
N GLY A 171 3.50 11.24 -5.29
CA GLY A 171 3.22 12.15 -6.40
C GLY A 171 2.17 13.21 -6.05
N GLY A 172 1.08 12.80 -5.42
CA GLY A 172 0.07 13.63 -4.76
C GLY A 172 -0.91 14.38 -5.66
N HIS A 173 -0.74 14.38 -6.97
CA HIS A 173 -1.51 15.25 -7.88
C HIS A 173 -2.29 14.48 -8.96
N GLY A 174 -2.28 13.13 -8.92
CA GLY A 174 -2.91 12.31 -9.96
C GLY A 174 -2.30 12.49 -11.37
N ALA A 175 -1.06 13.00 -11.46
CA ALA A 175 -0.43 13.41 -12.72
C ALA A 175 0.55 12.37 -13.28
N ALA A 176 0.99 11.40 -12.49
CA ALA A 176 1.98 10.41 -12.90
C ALA A 176 1.69 9.03 -12.31
N ILE A 177 1.99 7.99 -13.06
CA ILE A 177 2.02 6.61 -12.57
C ILE A 177 3.47 6.21 -12.33
N ALA A 178 3.77 5.72 -11.12
CA ALA A 178 5.09 5.24 -10.75
C ALA A 178 5.02 4.31 -9.54
N GLY A 179 6.06 3.50 -9.37
CA GLY A 179 6.29 2.66 -8.20
C GLY A 179 7.72 2.80 -7.70
N VAL A 180 7.96 2.39 -6.48
CA VAL A 180 9.31 2.35 -5.94
C VAL A 180 9.47 1.18 -4.98
N ILE A 181 10.65 0.55 -5.02
CA ILE A 181 11.14 -0.38 -4.01
C ILE A 181 12.22 0.34 -3.22
N VAL A 182 12.19 0.25 -1.91
CA VAL A 182 13.25 0.72 -1.01
C VAL A 182 13.86 -0.48 -0.30
N ASP A 183 15.18 -0.57 -0.37
CA ASP A 183 15.98 -1.58 0.32
C ASP A 183 16.43 -1.03 1.67
N GLY A 184 16.04 -1.70 2.76
CA GLY A 184 16.47 -1.34 4.11
C GLY A 184 17.95 -1.62 4.38
N GLY A 185 18.53 -2.57 3.65
CA GLY A 185 19.95 -2.93 3.74
C GLY A 185 20.34 -3.68 5.00
N THR A 186 19.39 -4.15 5.78
CA THR A 186 19.60 -4.81 7.09
C THR A 186 19.46 -6.31 7.07
N PHE A 187 18.78 -6.86 6.07
CA PHE A 187 18.53 -8.30 5.99
C PHE A 187 19.80 -9.07 5.57
N ASP A 188 20.09 -10.16 6.29
CA ASP A 188 21.23 -11.04 5.98
C ASP A 188 20.85 -12.06 4.91
N TRP A 189 21.27 -11.83 3.67
CA TRP A 189 21.04 -12.73 2.53
C TRP A 189 21.85 -14.02 2.58
N THR A 190 22.80 -14.17 3.52
CA THR A 190 23.74 -15.32 3.59
C THR A 190 23.21 -16.52 4.37
N GLN A 191 22.00 -16.44 4.95
CA GLN A 191 21.39 -17.47 5.79
C GLN A 191 20.98 -18.77 5.06
N GLY A 192 21.37 -18.94 3.78
CA GLY A 192 21.13 -20.16 3.01
C GLY A 192 19.78 -20.28 2.31
N ARG A 193 18.82 -19.41 2.60
CA ARG A 193 17.50 -19.42 1.94
C ARG A 193 17.47 -18.77 0.57
N PHE A 194 18.46 -17.92 0.26
CA PHE A 194 18.49 -17.07 -0.93
C PHE A 194 19.71 -17.32 -1.81
N PRO A 195 19.82 -18.51 -2.46
CA PRO A 195 20.97 -18.83 -3.31
C PRO A 195 21.18 -17.81 -4.45
N GLY A 196 20.10 -17.17 -4.94
CA GLY A 196 20.19 -16.12 -5.95
C GLY A 196 20.96 -14.86 -5.51
N PHE A 197 21.25 -14.71 -4.21
CA PHE A 197 22.10 -13.64 -3.68
C PHE A 197 23.53 -14.09 -3.39
N THR A 198 23.76 -15.39 -3.14
CA THR A 198 25.02 -15.94 -2.64
C THR A 198 25.80 -16.75 -3.68
N THR A 199 25.20 -17.03 -4.83
CA THR A 199 25.88 -17.71 -5.96
C THR A 199 26.22 -16.71 -7.07
N PRO A 200 27.33 -16.93 -7.82
CA PRO A 200 27.67 -16.09 -8.95
C PRO A 200 26.57 -16.03 -10.00
N ASP A 201 26.16 -14.83 -10.39
CA ASP A 201 25.15 -14.62 -11.44
C ASP A 201 25.78 -14.72 -12.84
N PRO A 202 25.47 -15.77 -13.61
CA PRO A 202 26.06 -15.95 -14.95
C PRO A 202 25.57 -14.90 -15.95
N SER A 203 24.40 -14.26 -15.69
CA SER A 203 23.82 -13.23 -16.54
C SER A 203 24.43 -11.84 -16.31
N TYR A 204 25.22 -11.70 -15.21
CA TYR A 204 25.79 -10.41 -14.82
C TYR A 204 27.23 -10.56 -14.32
N HIS A 205 28.12 -11.02 -15.21
CA HIS A 205 29.58 -11.15 -14.99
C HIS A 205 30.00 -11.95 -13.75
N GLY A 206 29.14 -12.85 -13.24
CA GLY A 206 29.45 -13.66 -12.06
C GLY A 206 29.35 -12.90 -10.73
N VAL A 207 28.64 -11.78 -10.68
CA VAL A 207 28.43 -11.02 -9.44
C VAL A 207 27.73 -11.88 -8.39
N VAL A 208 28.22 -11.85 -7.15
CA VAL A 208 27.57 -12.37 -5.95
C VAL A 208 26.93 -11.18 -5.22
N TYR A 209 25.62 -11.06 -5.29
CA TYR A 209 24.92 -9.84 -4.81
C TYR A 209 25.12 -9.60 -3.31
N ALA A 210 25.15 -10.64 -2.49
CA ALA A 210 25.40 -10.50 -1.05
C ALA A 210 26.75 -9.82 -0.72
N GLU A 211 27.76 -9.95 -1.60
CA GLU A 211 29.06 -9.31 -1.44
C GLU A 211 29.04 -7.80 -1.73
N LEU A 212 27.98 -7.29 -2.35
CA LEU A 212 27.80 -5.84 -2.58
C LEU A 212 27.41 -5.08 -1.30
N GLY A 213 27.14 -5.81 -0.22
CA GLY A 213 26.75 -5.22 1.07
C GLY A 213 25.29 -4.72 1.09
N PRO A 214 25.00 -3.64 1.83
CA PRO A 214 23.62 -3.23 2.11
C PRO A 214 22.68 -3.08 0.91
N PRO A 215 23.07 -2.52 -0.27
CA PRO A 215 22.14 -2.33 -1.39
C PRO A 215 21.92 -3.58 -2.26
N ALA A 216 22.28 -4.78 -1.77
CA ALA A 216 22.24 -6.02 -2.53
C ALA A 216 20.87 -6.30 -3.19
N PHE A 217 19.78 -6.06 -2.46
CA PHE A 217 18.44 -6.29 -2.97
C PHE A 217 18.08 -5.34 -4.11
N ALA A 218 18.28 -4.04 -3.92
CA ALA A 218 17.97 -3.03 -4.92
C ALA A 218 18.85 -3.18 -6.19
N VAL A 219 20.13 -3.50 -6.03
CA VAL A 219 21.04 -3.74 -7.15
C VAL A 219 20.60 -4.95 -7.96
N LYS A 220 20.32 -6.09 -7.29
CA LYS A 220 19.84 -7.31 -7.97
C LYS A 220 18.55 -7.05 -8.74
N ALA A 221 17.55 -6.39 -8.11
CA ALA A 221 16.31 -6.03 -8.77
C ALA A 221 16.52 -5.15 -10.02
N ARG A 222 17.46 -4.21 -9.97
CA ARG A 222 17.82 -3.35 -11.11
C ARG A 222 18.43 -4.13 -12.26
N VAL A 223 19.47 -4.94 -11.98
CA VAL A 223 20.28 -5.54 -13.04
C VAL A 223 19.71 -6.84 -13.60
N GLN A 224 18.78 -7.47 -12.89
CA GLN A 224 18.03 -8.63 -13.38
C GLN A 224 16.63 -8.20 -13.84
N LEU A 225 15.77 -7.75 -12.92
CA LEU A 225 14.35 -7.56 -13.21
C LEU A 225 14.08 -6.31 -14.03
N LEU A 226 14.58 -5.14 -13.63
CA LEU A 226 14.34 -3.91 -14.40
C LEU A 226 15.01 -3.99 -15.78
N ARG A 227 16.23 -4.50 -15.87
CA ARG A 227 16.94 -4.65 -17.13
C ARG A 227 16.18 -5.57 -18.10
N ASP A 228 15.72 -6.72 -17.62
CA ASP A 228 15.23 -7.81 -18.47
C ASP A 228 13.70 -7.74 -18.69
N TYR A 229 12.90 -7.42 -17.65
CA TYR A 229 11.43 -7.27 -17.77
C TYR A 229 10.98 -5.87 -18.17
N GLY A 230 11.81 -4.85 -17.94
CA GLY A 230 11.65 -3.55 -18.57
C GLY A 230 10.62 -2.59 -17.97
N SER A 231 10.12 -2.81 -16.74
CA SER A 231 9.14 -1.94 -16.08
C SER A 231 9.72 -0.59 -15.64
N ALA A 232 10.42 0.09 -16.54
CA ALA A 232 11.05 1.40 -16.29
C ALA A 232 10.02 2.52 -16.28
N ALA A 233 10.15 3.44 -15.34
CA ALA A 233 9.39 4.67 -15.34
C ALA A 233 10.01 5.71 -16.29
N SER A 234 9.16 6.55 -16.88
CA SER A 234 9.62 7.73 -17.62
C SER A 234 10.36 8.71 -16.69
N PRO A 235 11.50 9.28 -17.10
CA PRO A 235 12.14 10.37 -16.35
C PRO A 235 11.23 11.58 -16.13
N PHE A 236 10.24 11.82 -17.01
CA PHE A 236 9.24 12.85 -16.81
C PHE A 236 8.31 12.50 -15.63
N ASN A 237 7.89 11.24 -15.48
CA ASN A 237 7.12 10.82 -14.30
C ASN A 237 7.97 10.95 -13.02
N ALA A 238 9.27 10.63 -13.09
CA ALA A 238 10.18 10.83 -11.98
C ALA A 238 10.26 12.32 -11.57
N PHE A 239 10.34 13.23 -12.54
CA PHE A 239 10.31 14.66 -12.27
C PHE A 239 9.01 15.09 -11.58
N LEU A 240 7.84 14.62 -12.05
CA LEU A 240 6.54 14.92 -11.42
C LEU A 240 6.45 14.39 -10.00
N VAL A 241 6.96 13.18 -9.74
CA VAL A 241 7.02 12.61 -8.39
C VAL A 241 8.00 13.39 -7.50
N ALA A 242 9.15 13.84 -8.03
CA ALA A 242 10.08 14.70 -7.31
C ALA A 242 9.42 15.99 -6.82
N GLN A 243 8.60 16.64 -7.69
CA GLN A 243 7.81 17.82 -7.31
C GLN A 243 6.81 17.50 -6.20
N GLY A 244 6.15 16.34 -6.27
CA GLY A 244 5.24 15.88 -5.23
C GLY A 244 5.94 15.68 -3.87
N ILE A 245 7.11 15.07 -3.87
CA ILE A 245 7.87 14.79 -2.64
C ILE A 245 8.27 16.09 -1.92
N GLU A 246 8.56 17.17 -2.64
CA GLU A 246 8.96 18.44 -2.04
C GLU A 246 7.90 19.05 -1.10
N THR A 247 6.63 18.74 -1.35
CA THR A 247 5.51 19.21 -0.51
C THR A 247 4.86 18.10 0.30
N LEU A 248 5.46 16.91 0.38
CA LEU A 248 4.85 15.74 0.99
C LEU A 248 4.44 15.99 2.45
N SER A 249 5.32 16.56 3.28
CA SER A 249 5.02 16.80 4.69
C SER A 249 3.84 17.75 4.88
N LEU A 250 3.82 18.86 4.13
CA LEU A 250 2.73 19.85 4.18
C LEU A 250 1.39 19.25 3.75
N ARG A 251 1.41 18.44 2.70
CA ARG A 251 0.20 17.75 2.20
C ARG A 251 -0.29 16.72 3.20
N MET A 252 0.61 15.86 3.71
CA MET A 252 0.23 14.82 4.66
C MET A 252 -0.32 15.39 5.97
N GLU A 253 0.25 16.47 6.50
CA GLU A 253 -0.30 17.18 7.66
C GLU A 253 -1.74 17.64 7.40
N ARG A 254 -1.99 18.26 6.26
CA ARG A 254 -3.32 18.74 5.89
C ARG A 254 -4.29 17.59 5.63
N HIS A 255 -3.87 16.57 4.89
CA HIS A 255 -4.66 15.36 4.64
C HIS A 255 -5.12 14.71 5.94
N VAL A 256 -4.20 14.46 6.87
CA VAL A 256 -4.48 13.82 8.16
C VAL A 256 -5.40 14.71 9.02
N ALA A 257 -5.12 16.00 9.11
CA ALA A 257 -5.97 16.93 9.86
C ALA A 257 -7.40 16.96 9.33
N ASN A 258 -7.57 16.99 8.01
CA ASN A 258 -8.88 16.95 7.38
C ASN A 258 -9.57 15.58 7.61
N ALA A 259 -8.84 14.46 7.44
CA ALA A 259 -9.40 13.12 7.64
C ALA A 259 -9.85 12.88 9.07
N GLN A 260 -9.09 13.34 10.06
CA GLN A 260 -9.46 13.27 11.47
C GLN A 260 -10.78 14.04 11.74
N ARG A 261 -10.90 15.26 11.22
CA ARG A 261 -12.10 16.08 11.35
C ARG A 261 -13.31 15.45 10.65
N VAL A 262 -13.12 14.88 9.46
CA VAL A 262 -14.17 14.15 8.74
C VAL A 262 -14.59 12.90 9.52
N ALA A 263 -13.64 12.12 10.03
CA ALA A 263 -13.95 10.92 10.82
C ALA A 263 -14.73 11.24 12.09
N GLU A 264 -14.33 12.29 12.83
CA GLU A 264 -15.03 12.76 14.03
C GLU A 264 -16.47 13.24 13.71
N TYR A 265 -16.61 13.97 12.59
CA TYR A 265 -17.91 14.44 12.12
C TYR A 265 -18.83 13.25 11.77
N LEU A 266 -18.32 12.29 11.00
CA LEU A 266 -19.07 11.09 10.60
C LEU A 266 -19.44 10.22 11.81
N ALA A 267 -18.55 10.07 12.79
CA ALA A 267 -18.82 9.29 14.00
C ALA A 267 -19.96 9.87 14.88
N GLY A 268 -20.24 11.17 14.75
CA GLY A 268 -21.35 11.84 15.43
C GLY A 268 -22.59 12.04 14.56
N HIS A 269 -22.61 11.54 13.32
CA HIS A 269 -23.70 11.80 12.38
C HIS A 269 -24.79 10.72 12.44
N ASP A 270 -26.08 11.14 12.55
CA ASP A 270 -27.22 10.24 12.75
C ASP A 270 -27.44 9.22 11.62
N ASP A 271 -27.06 9.55 10.39
CA ASP A 271 -27.21 8.66 9.22
C ASP A 271 -26.04 7.68 9.05
N VAL A 272 -25.02 7.72 9.92
CA VAL A 272 -23.81 6.88 9.87
C VAL A 272 -23.89 5.77 10.91
N LEU A 273 -23.80 4.53 10.47
CA LEU A 273 -23.85 3.35 11.34
C LEU A 273 -22.50 3.03 11.98
N SER A 274 -21.41 3.22 11.24
CA SER A 274 -20.06 2.99 11.72
C SER A 274 -19.04 3.78 10.89
N VAL A 275 -17.87 4.05 11.48
CA VAL A 275 -16.75 4.69 10.81
C VAL A 275 -15.50 3.83 11.02
N ASN A 276 -14.84 3.48 9.93
CA ASN A 276 -13.59 2.76 9.95
C ASN A 276 -12.42 3.74 9.69
N TYR A 277 -11.75 4.11 10.76
CA TYR A 277 -10.57 4.99 10.76
C TYR A 277 -9.77 4.78 12.04
N ALA A 278 -8.50 4.40 11.92
CA ALA A 278 -7.65 4.07 13.07
C ALA A 278 -7.35 5.29 13.98
N GLY A 279 -7.60 6.51 13.53
CA GLY A 279 -7.47 7.73 14.34
C GLY A 279 -8.63 8.00 15.30
N LEU A 280 -9.70 7.19 15.31
CA LEU A 280 -10.81 7.33 16.25
C LEU A 280 -10.60 6.47 17.50
N PRO A 281 -10.88 6.99 18.72
CA PRO A 281 -10.71 6.24 19.96
C PRO A 281 -11.47 4.91 20.06
N GLY A 282 -12.54 4.74 19.26
CA GLY A 282 -13.31 3.49 19.18
C GLY A 282 -12.73 2.44 18.24
N SER A 283 -11.69 2.76 17.47
CA SER A 283 -11.05 1.81 16.55
C SER A 283 -10.22 0.76 17.32
N PRO A 284 -10.27 -0.52 16.93
CA PRO A 284 -9.38 -1.55 17.49
C PRO A 284 -7.90 -1.21 17.35
N TRP A 285 -7.52 -0.48 16.30
CA TRP A 285 -6.13 -0.11 16.01
C TRP A 285 -5.72 1.28 16.54
N TYR A 286 -6.57 1.94 17.34
CA TYR A 286 -6.30 3.29 17.84
C TYR A 286 -4.99 3.40 18.64
N GLU A 287 -4.79 2.51 19.62
CA GLU A 287 -3.58 2.53 20.44
C GLU A 287 -2.34 2.12 19.64
N LEU A 288 -2.46 1.16 18.73
CA LEU A 288 -1.38 0.78 17.83
C LEU A 288 -1.03 1.93 16.87
N GLY A 289 -2.04 2.61 16.31
CA GLY A 289 -1.88 3.78 15.46
C GLY A 289 -1.14 4.92 16.18
N LYS A 290 -1.48 5.22 17.42
CA LYS A 290 -0.76 6.23 18.23
C LYS A 290 0.71 5.87 18.44
N LYS A 291 1.02 4.59 18.59
CA LYS A 291 2.38 4.10 18.80
C LYS A 291 3.21 4.11 17.51
N LEU A 292 2.67 3.59 16.41
CA LEU A 292 3.41 3.36 15.17
C LEU A 292 3.29 4.50 14.15
N ALA A 293 2.21 5.29 14.22
CA ALA A 293 1.93 6.42 13.35
C ALA A 293 1.59 7.69 14.15
N PRO A 294 2.52 8.21 14.98
CA PRO A 294 2.22 9.32 15.91
C PRO A 294 1.85 10.63 15.22
N LYS A 295 2.14 10.77 13.92
CA LYS A 295 1.75 11.95 13.12
C LYS A 295 0.38 11.78 12.46
N GLY A 296 -0.30 10.64 12.66
CA GLY A 296 -1.63 10.33 12.14
C GLY A 296 -1.70 9.05 11.30
N THR A 297 -2.92 8.56 11.12
CA THR A 297 -3.22 7.23 10.55
C THR A 297 -3.68 7.29 9.10
N GLY A 298 -3.15 8.23 8.32
CA GLY A 298 -3.48 8.39 6.91
C GLY A 298 -4.70 9.28 6.66
N ALA A 299 -5.15 9.32 5.42
CA ALA A 299 -6.28 10.15 5.00
C ALA A 299 -7.29 9.38 4.12
N VAL A 300 -7.31 8.07 4.25
CA VAL A 300 -8.36 7.21 3.70
C VAL A 300 -9.19 6.74 4.88
N LEU A 301 -10.50 6.77 4.75
CA LEU A 301 -11.44 6.26 5.73
C LEU A 301 -12.66 5.64 5.02
N ALA A 302 -13.38 4.80 5.73
CA ALA A 302 -14.62 4.24 5.25
C ALA A 302 -15.72 4.41 6.31
N PHE A 303 -16.97 4.48 5.89
CA PHE A 303 -18.10 4.54 6.79
C PHE A 303 -19.30 3.81 6.17
N GLU A 304 -20.18 3.35 7.04
CA GLU A 304 -21.41 2.66 6.64
C GLU A 304 -22.61 3.61 6.73
N LEU A 305 -23.34 3.75 5.63
CA LEU A 305 -24.58 4.51 5.56
C LEU A 305 -25.80 3.63 5.88
N ALA A 306 -26.74 4.17 6.63
CA ALA A 306 -28.10 3.64 6.68
C ALA A 306 -28.75 3.68 5.28
N GLY A 307 -29.58 2.66 4.94
CA GLY A 307 -30.30 2.59 3.66
C GLY A 307 -29.57 1.80 2.53
N GLY A 308 -28.38 1.24 2.81
CA GLY A 308 -27.72 0.27 1.95
C GLY A 308 -27.31 0.82 0.57
N VAL A 309 -27.34 -0.05 -0.46
CA VAL A 309 -26.83 0.27 -1.81
C VAL A 309 -27.45 1.52 -2.43
N GLN A 310 -28.77 1.74 -2.24
CA GLN A 310 -29.44 2.89 -2.87
C GLN A 310 -29.06 4.20 -2.19
N ALA A 311 -28.94 4.19 -0.86
CA ALA A 311 -28.46 5.34 -0.09
C ALA A 311 -27.00 5.67 -0.46
N GLY A 312 -26.12 4.65 -0.53
CA GLY A 312 -24.73 4.83 -0.93
C GLY A 312 -24.59 5.43 -2.34
N LYS A 313 -25.36 4.95 -3.31
CA LYS A 313 -25.39 5.52 -4.67
C LYS A 313 -25.88 6.96 -4.68
N ALA A 314 -26.97 7.26 -3.96
CA ALA A 314 -27.53 8.60 -3.88
C ALA A 314 -26.53 9.57 -3.24
N PHE A 315 -25.88 9.14 -2.15
CA PHE A 315 -24.85 9.88 -1.46
C PHE A 315 -23.72 10.29 -2.42
N VAL A 316 -23.04 9.33 -3.05
CA VAL A 316 -21.88 9.65 -3.89
C VAL A 316 -22.25 10.47 -5.13
N ASN A 317 -23.44 10.31 -5.67
CA ASN A 317 -23.90 11.04 -6.85
C ASN A 317 -24.29 12.50 -6.56
N ALA A 318 -24.58 12.84 -5.30
CA ALA A 318 -24.95 14.19 -4.90
C ALA A 318 -23.77 15.08 -4.55
N LEU A 319 -22.60 14.50 -4.34
CA LEU A 319 -21.38 15.25 -4.02
C LEU A 319 -20.93 16.07 -5.22
N VAL A 320 -20.41 17.27 -4.96
CA VAL A 320 -19.97 18.23 -5.97
C VAL A 320 -18.48 18.50 -5.86
N LEU A 321 -17.94 18.56 -4.64
CA LEU A 321 -16.50 18.76 -4.37
C LEU A 321 -15.73 17.44 -4.53
N HIS A 322 -16.22 16.36 -3.91
CA HIS A 322 -15.59 15.05 -4.00
C HIS A 322 -15.70 14.49 -5.42
N SER A 323 -14.58 14.13 -6.01
CA SER A 323 -14.59 13.43 -7.31
C SER A 323 -14.93 11.95 -7.11
N HIS A 324 -15.93 11.45 -7.86
CA HIS A 324 -16.30 10.03 -7.85
C HIS A 324 -15.28 9.21 -8.68
N VAL A 325 -14.17 8.87 -8.08
CA VAL A 325 -13.04 8.17 -8.72
C VAL A 325 -12.47 7.13 -7.78
N ALA A 326 -12.28 5.91 -8.28
CA ALA A 326 -11.64 4.81 -7.56
C ALA A 326 -10.10 5.01 -7.45
N ASN A 327 -9.68 6.08 -6.80
CA ASN A 327 -8.29 6.40 -6.52
C ASN A 327 -8.12 6.84 -5.06
N ILE A 328 -6.89 7.08 -4.64
CA ILE A 328 -6.49 7.63 -3.34
C ILE A 328 -5.23 8.50 -3.51
N GLY A 329 -4.88 9.29 -2.50
CA GLY A 329 -3.60 9.99 -2.46
C GLY A 329 -3.49 11.18 -3.41
N ASP A 330 -4.60 11.72 -3.84
CA ASP A 330 -4.69 12.97 -4.60
C ASP A 330 -4.92 14.14 -3.63
N VAL A 331 -4.45 15.34 -3.98
CA VAL A 331 -4.76 16.58 -3.26
C VAL A 331 -6.26 16.89 -3.22
N ARG A 332 -7.04 16.35 -4.16
CA ARG A 332 -8.49 16.45 -4.21
C ARG A 332 -9.14 15.34 -3.39
N SER A 333 -10.26 15.68 -2.75
CA SER A 333 -11.11 14.70 -2.08
C SER A 333 -11.80 13.77 -3.10
N LEU A 334 -11.71 12.46 -2.85
CA LEU A 334 -12.25 11.42 -3.71
C LEU A 334 -13.22 10.54 -2.93
N VAL A 335 -14.24 10.03 -3.61
CA VAL A 335 -15.25 9.15 -3.03
C VAL A 335 -15.54 7.97 -3.94
N ILE A 336 -15.82 6.82 -3.35
CA ILE A 336 -16.44 5.68 -4.03
C ILE A 336 -17.47 5.01 -3.13
N HIS A 337 -18.43 4.36 -3.77
CA HIS A 337 -19.33 3.37 -3.17
C HIS A 337 -18.91 1.99 -3.69
N PRO A 338 -18.08 1.21 -2.94
CA PRO A 338 -17.45 -0.01 -3.45
C PRO A 338 -18.42 -1.03 -4.01
N ALA A 339 -19.56 -1.26 -3.33
CA ALA A 339 -20.55 -2.24 -3.75
C ALA A 339 -21.13 -1.98 -5.15
N SER A 340 -21.19 -0.72 -5.59
CA SER A 340 -21.70 -0.37 -6.94
C SER A 340 -20.62 -0.01 -7.95
N THR A 341 -19.34 -0.05 -7.57
CA THR A 341 -18.21 0.34 -8.43
C THR A 341 -17.13 -0.74 -8.47
N THR A 342 -16.15 -0.69 -7.58
CA THR A 342 -14.97 -1.58 -7.61
C THR A 342 -15.30 -3.05 -7.36
N HIS A 343 -16.41 -3.36 -6.69
CA HIS A 343 -16.87 -4.72 -6.35
C HIS A 343 -18.21 -5.07 -7.00
N ALA A 344 -18.71 -4.26 -7.95
CA ALA A 344 -20.02 -4.45 -8.58
C ALA A 344 -20.16 -5.78 -9.36
N GLN A 345 -19.07 -6.41 -9.71
CA GLN A 345 -19.03 -7.71 -10.40
C GLN A 345 -19.15 -8.92 -9.44
N LEU A 346 -18.98 -8.69 -8.12
CA LEU A 346 -19.11 -9.73 -7.11
C LEU A 346 -20.56 -9.89 -6.68
N SER A 347 -20.95 -11.11 -6.29
CA SER A 347 -22.23 -11.37 -5.62
C SER A 347 -22.28 -10.66 -4.26
N ALA A 348 -23.46 -10.49 -3.68
CA ALA A 348 -23.60 -9.88 -2.36
C ALA A 348 -22.85 -10.66 -1.26
N GLU A 349 -22.80 -11.99 -1.35
CA GLU A 349 -22.04 -12.84 -0.43
C GLU A 349 -20.54 -12.65 -0.58
N GLU A 350 -20.03 -12.57 -1.80
CA GLU A 350 -18.61 -12.30 -2.08
C GLU A 350 -18.20 -10.88 -1.66
N GLN A 351 -19.09 -9.88 -1.83
CA GLN A 351 -18.87 -8.53 -1.35
C GLN A 351 -18.70 -8.53 0.18
N LEU A 352 -19.60 -9.15 0.91
CA LEU A 352 -19.52 -9.28 2.36
C LEU A 352 -18.25 -10.02 2.82
N ALA A 353 -17.88 -11.10 2.13
CA ALA A 353 -16.66 -11.84 2.43
C ALA A 353 -15.38 -11.01 2.22
N THR A 354 -15.44 -9.96 1.40
CA THR A 354 -14.33 -9.01 1.19
C THR A 354 -14.45 -7.74 2.06
N GLY A 355 -15.39 -7.71 3.02
CA GLY A 355 -15.63 -6.57 3.91
C GLY A 355 -16.38 -5.40 3.25
N VAL A 356 -17.02 -5.63 2.09
CA VAL A 356 -17.81 -4.62 1.39
C VAL A 356 -19.27 -4.81 1.71
N THR A 357 -19.78 -3.98 2.60
CA THR A 357 -21.20 -3.94 2.97
C THR A 357 -22.01 -3.09 1.98
N PRO A 358 -23.37 -3.24 1.95
CA PRO A 358 -24.21 -2.53 1.00
C PRO A 358 -24.18 -1.00 1.10
N GLY A 359 -23.97 -0.44 2.27
CA GLY A 359 -23.92 1.00 2.52
C GLY A 359 -22.51 1.57 2.67
N LEU A 360 -21.47 0.76 2.43
CA LEU A 360 -20.09 1.18 2.60
C LEU A 360 -19.69 2.28 1.61
N VAL A 361 -19.22 3.40 2.14
CA VAL A 361 -18.62 4.50 1.38
C VAL A 361 -17.17 4.67 1.81
N ARG A 362 -16.25 4.77 0.85
CA ARG A 362 -14.84 5.07 1.11
C ARG A 362 -14.51 6.48 0.65
N LEU A 363 -13.88 7.24 1.52
CA LEU A 363 -13.33 8.58 1.23
C LEU A 363 -11.80 8.52 1.20
N ALA A 364 -11.21 9.22 0.24
CA ALA A 364 -9.82 9.65 0.30
C ALA A 364 -9.83 11.17 0.45
N VAL A 365 -9.58 11.63 1.66
CA VAL A 365 -9.77 13.04 2.03
C VAL A 365 -8.65 13.89 1.49
N GLY A 366 -8.97 14.96 0.78
CA GLY A 366 -8.04 15.89 0.16
C GLY A 366 -7.57 17.00 1.11
N ILE A 367 -6.98 18.05 0.50
CA ILE A 367 -6.41 19.19 1.23
C ILE A 367 -7.25 20.46 1.14
N GLU A 368 -8.46 20.37 0.61
CA GLU A 368 -9.42 21.48 0.50
C GLU A 368 -9.78 22.05 1.89
N GLY A 369 -10.51 23.13 1.93
CA GLY A 369 -11.05 23.69 3.18
C GLY A 369 -11.93 22.65 3.88
N ILE A 370 -11.70 22.43 5.18
CA ILE A 370 -12.46 21.40 5.92
C ILE A 370 -13.97 21.70 5.91
N ASP A 371 -14.35 22.97 6.01
CA ASP A 371 -15.75 23.37 6.01
C ASP A 371 -16.43 23.07 4.66
N ASP A 372 -15.70 23.22 3.55
CA ASP A 372 -16.17 22.86 2.21
C ASP A 372 -16.35 21.35 2.06
N ILE A 373 -15.38 20.56 2.59
CA ILE A 373 -15.48 19.09 2.61
C ILE A 373 -16.72 18.64 3.37
N LEU A 374 -16.94 19.17 4.60
CA LEU A 374 -18.09 18.81 5.42
C LEU A 374 -19.41 19.26 4.79
N ALA A 375 -19.45 20.46 4.20
CA ALA A 375 -20.64 20.94 3.50
C ALA A 375 -21.00 20.07 2.29
N ASP A 376 -20.02 19.56 1.58
CA ASP A 376 -20.25 18.65 0.44
C ASP A 376 -20.79 17.29 0.91
N LEU A 377 -20.28 16.75 2.03
CA LEU A 377 -20.81 15.51 2.63
C LEU A 377 -22.29 15.65 3.03
N GLU A 378 -22.72 16.84 3.51
CA GLU A 378 -24.13 17.10 3.82
C GLU A 378 -25.05 17.02 2.59
N LEU A 379 -24.57 17.38 1.39
CA LEU A 379 -25.34 17.19 0.15
C LEU A 379 -25.58 15.69 -0.09
N GLY A 380 -24.56 14.88 0.16
CA GLY A 380 -24.65 13.42 0.08
C GLY A 380 -25.67 12.85 1.08
N PHE A 381 -25.61 13.24 2.35
CA PHE A 381 -26.54 12.79 3.39
C PHE A 381 -27.99 13.21 3.06
N ALA A 382 -28.20 14.46 2.64
CA ALA A 382 -29.52 14.94 2.23
C ALA A 382 -30.14 14.09 1.10
N ALA A 383 -29.31 13.64 0.14
CA ALA A 383 -29.76 12.77 -0.94
C ALA A 383 -30.00 11.32 -0.48
N ALA A 384 -29.20 10.82 0.46
CA ALA A 384 -29.29 9.46 0.97
C ALA A 384 -30.53 9.23 1.86
N ARG A 385 -30.95 10.23 2.63
CA ARG A 385 -32.10 10.15 3.59
C ARG A 385 -33.40 9.66 2.98
N GLN A 386 -33.65 9.94 1.69
CA GLN A 386 -34.84 9.44 0.99
C GLN A 386 -34.88 7.92 0.83
N PHE A 387 -33.77 7.23 1.13
CA PHE A 387 -33.64 5.77 1.09
C PHE A 387 -33.44 5.15 2.48
N GLY A 388 -33.31 5.96 3.54
CA GLY A 388 -33.05 5.52 4.93
C GLY A 388 -34.22 4.79 5.60
N ASP A 389 -35.47 5.12 5.24
CA ASP A 389 -36.67 4.55 5.85
C ASP A 389 -36.96 3.08 5.46
N VAL A 390 -36.26 2.54 4.49
CA VAL A 390 -36.48 1.15 4.00
C VAL A 390 -35.78 0.10 4.87
N ALA A 391 -34.78 0.48 5.66
CA ALA A 391 -33.94 -0.46 6.43
C ALA A 391 -34.38 -0.69 7.89
N ALA A 392 -35.31 0.09 8.44
CA ALA A 392 -35.80 -0.06 9.82
C ALA A 392 -36.63 -1.32 10.07
N GLY A 393 -36.85 -2.15 9.05
CA GLY A 393 -37.79 -3.30 9.09
C GLY A 393 -37.14 -4.69 9.18
N SER A 394 -35.83 -4.87 9.01
CA SER A 394 -35.23 -6.23 9.04
C SER A 394 -33.71 -6.21 9.29
N GLY A 395 -33.31 -6.30 10.54
CA GLY A 395 -31.89 -6.58 10.87
C GLY A 395 -31.62 -6.50 12.36
N ASP A 396 -31.24 -7.62 12.97
CA ASP A 396 -30.77 -7.70 14.36
C ASP A 396 -29.46 -6.87 14.50
N PRO A 397 -29.40 -5.85 15.38
CA PRO A 397 -28.21 -5.01 15.57
C PRO A 397 -26.98 -5.77 16.10
N ARG A 398 -27.13 -7.04 16.48
CA ARG A 398 -26.05 -7.87 17.05
C ARG A 398 -25.16 -8.58 16.01
N ALA A 399 -25.46 -8.45 14.73
CA ALA A 399 -24.66 -9.08 13.65
C ALA A 399 -23.42 -8.25 13.24
N VAL A 400 -23.23 -7.03 13.76
CA VAL A 400 -22.16 -6.10 13.35
C VAL A 400 -20.91 -6.16 14.24
N ALA A 401 -20.91 -6.97 15.30
CA ALA A 401 -19.82 -7.01 16.29
C ALA A 401 -18.81 -8.17 16.09
N ALA A 402 -18.74 -8.75 14.89
CA ALA A 402 -17.82 -9.85 14.60
C ALA A 402 -17.17 -9.66 13.22
N PHE A 403 -16.24 -8.67 13.13
CA PHE A 403 -15.26 -8.59 12.03
C PHE A 403 -13.94 -8.05 12.60
#